data_12bcf0f7108111b6d855a8dd200c487b
#
_entry.id   12bcf0f7108111b6d855a8dd200c487b
#
_cell.length_a   1.000
_cell.length_b   1.000
_cell.length_c   1.000
_cell.angle_alpha   90.00
_cell.angle_beta   90.00
_cell.angle_gamma   90.00
#
_symmetry.space_group_name_H-M   'P 1'
#
loop_
_entity.id
_entity.type
_entity.pdbx_description
1 polymer ?
#
loop_
_entity_poly.entity_id
_entity_poly.type
_entity_poly.pdbx_seq_one_letter_code
_entity_poly.pdbx_strand_id
1 'polypeptide(L)'
;AADDHVCRFASELGAVARARLLEVERIARDHLDGRDALEPIGREELLARLAPRDVVVVDVRPAEEYRAGHVPGAISLPLPELERRLRRLSKDALIVAYCRGPYCLLAPQAVAILRSRGFRARRLEDGLPEWRAAGYPVSVEAAS
;
A
#
# COMPACT_ATOMS: atom_id res chain seq x y z
N ALA A 1 -44.85 19.59 -5.54
CA ALA A 1 -45.29 18.98 -4.33
C ALA A 1 -44.65 17.63 -4.03
N ALA A 2 -44.96 16.51 -4.70
CA ALA A 2 -44.32 15.22 -4.43
C ALA A 2 -42.83 15.21 -4.87
N ASP A 3 -42.50 15.89 -5.93
CA ASP A 3 -41.14 15.98 -6.47
C ASP A 3 -40.18 16.75 -5.58
N ASP A 4 -40.68 17.79 -4.87
CA ASP A 4 -39.87 18.58 -3.96
C ASP A 4 -39.42 17.75 -2.74
N HIS A 5 -40.28 16.87 -2.24
CA HIS A 5 -39.94 15.98 -1.13
C HIS A 5 -38.93 14.91 -1.53
N VAL A 6 -39.04 14.33 -2.72
CA VAL A 6 -38.09 13.36 -3.25
C VAL A 6 -36.74 13.99 -3.51
N CYS A 7 -36.72 15.18 -4.12
CA CYS A 7 -35.46 15.91 -4.33
C CYS A 7 -34.77 16.29 -3.02
N ARG A 8 -35.54 16.71 -2.03
CA ARG A 8 -35.01 17.06 -0.70
C ARG A 8 -34.44 15.83 0.00
N PHE A 9 -35.16 14.71 -0.03
CA PHE A 9 -34.73 13.43 0.53
C PHE A 9 -33.44 12.91 -0.18
N ALA A 10 -33.40 12.94 -1.50
CA ALA A 10 -32.21 12.56 -2.26
C ALA A 10 -31.02 13.47 -1.97
N SER A 11 -31.23 14.78 -1.79
CA SER A 11 -30.19 15.73 -1.41
C SER A 11 -29.66 15.48 0.01
N GLU A 12 -30.54 15.17 0.95
CA GLU A 12 -30.16 14.86 2.34
C GLU A 12 -29.41 13.52 2.40
N LEU A 13 -29.84 12.50 1.67
CA LEU A 13 -29.12 11.22 1.52
C LEU A 13 -27.73 11.43 0.90
N GLY A 14 -27.65 12.23 -0.16
CA GLY A 14 -26.38 12.57 -0.80
C GLY A 14 -25.41 13.32 0.14
N ALA A 15 -25.93 14.21 0.99
CA ALA A 15 -25.16 14.90 1.99
C ALA A 15 -24.63 13.95 3.08
N VAL A 16 -25.46 13.02 3.56
CA VAL A 16 -25.05 11.98 4.53
C VAL A 16 -24.01 11.05 3.93
N ALA A 17 -24.20 10.59 2.70
CA ALA A 17 -23.25 9.72 2.01
C ALA A 17 -21.90 10.42 1.81
N ARG A 18 -21.89 11.70 1.45
CA ARG A 18 -20.66 12.51 1.31
C ARG A 18 -19.97 12.72 2.66
N ALA A 19 -20.72 13.02 3.72
CA ALA A 19 -20.17 13.16 5.06
C ALA A 19 -19.52 11.87 5.56
N ARG A 20 -20.16 10.72 5.28
CA ARG A 20 -19.61 9.39 5.62
C ARG A 20 -18.35 9.08 4.81
N LEU A 21 -18.36 9.38 3.52
CA LEU A 21 -17.19 9.17 2.66
C LEU A 21 -16.01 10.03 3.16
N LEU A 22 -16.24 11.31 3.47
CA LEU A 22 -15.23 12.20 4.01
C LEU A 22 -14.73 11.74 5.39
N GLU A 23 -15.60 11.18 6.21
CA GLU A 23 -15.22 10.62 7.51
C GLU A 23 -14.34 9.38 7.34
N VAL A 24 -14.70 8.47 6.43
CA VAL A 24 -13.88 7.30 6.09
C VAL A 24 -12.54 7.72 5.49
N GLU A 25 -12.53 8.68 4.59
CA GLU A 25 -11.30 9.25 4.04
C GLU A 25 -10.44 9.92 5.12
N ARG A 26 -11.05 10.63 6.06
CA ARG A 26 -10.36 11.25 7.19
C ARG A 26 -9.75 10.19 8.10
N ILE A 27 -10.54 9.17 8.49
CA ILE A 27 -10.06 8.06 9.32
C ILE A 27 -8.93 7.31 8.61
N ALA A 28 -9.09 7.04 7.32
CA ALA A 28 -8.05 6.42 6.52
C ALA A 28 -6.80 7.32 6.46
N ARG A 29 -6.98 8.61 6.25
CA ARG A 29 -5.89 9.61 6.21
C ARG A 29 -5.22 9.73 7.57
N ASP A 30 -5.97 9.88 8.65
CA ASP A 30 -5.42 9.95 10.01
C ASP A 30 -4.68 8.67 10.40
N HIS A 31 -5.14 7.52 9.91
CA HIS A 31 -4.45 6.25 10.10
C HIS A 31 -3.19 6.13 9.24
N LEU A 32 -3.22 6.71 8.04
CA LEU A 32 -2.13 6.66 7.06
C LEU A 32 -1.13 7.81 7.25
N ASP A 33 -1.61 9.01 7.55
CA ASP A 33 -0.80 10.24 7.60
C ASP A 33 -0.43 10.67 9.02
N GLY A 34 -1.27 10.37 10.01
CA GLY A 34 -1.05 10.78 11.40
C GLY A 34 0.13 10.10 12.10
N ARG A 35 0.71 9.09 11.47
CA ARG A 35 1.88 8.36 11.96
C ARG A 35 3.06 8.41 11.00
N ASP A 36 2.88 9.03 9.84
CA ASP A 36 3.85 8.98 8.77
C ASP A 36 4.25 10.36 8.30
N ALA A 37 5.33 10.87 8.90
CA ALA A 37 6.04 12.03 8.38
C ALA A 37 6.69 11.77 7.01
N LEU A 38 6.58 10.54 6.47
CA LEU A 38 7.15 10.16 5.19
C LEU A 38 6.03 9.88 4.20
N GLU A 39 5.98 10.69 3.16
CA GLU A 39 5.07 10.49 2.03
C GLU A 39 5.23 9.11 1.41
N PRO A 40 4.17 8.55 0.80
CA PRO A 40 4.29 7.35 -0.02
C PRO A 40 5.36 7.54 -1.09
N ILE A 41 6.03 6.47 -1.48
CA ILE A 41 6.96 6.50 -2.59
C ILE A 41 6.22 6.21 -3.89
N GLY A 42 6.40 7.07 -4.88
CA GLY A 42 5.88 6.84 -6.23
C GLY A 42 6.69 5.77 -6.97
N ARG A 43 6.08 5.15 -7.98
CA ARG A 43 6.72 4.10 -8.78
C ARG A 43 7.98 4.57 -9.52
N GLU A 44 8.00 5.80 -9.99
CA GLU A 44 9.16 6.37 -10.68
C GLU A 44 10.35 6.56 -9.72
N GLU A 45 10.08 7.07 -8.52
CA GLU A 45 11.09 7.18 -7.47
C GLU A 45 11.60 5.80 -7.04
N LEU A 46 10.70 4.82 -6.91
CA LEU A 46 11.09 3.45 -6.59
C LEU A 46 12.01 2.87 -7.65
N LEU A 47 11.66 3.00 -8.94
CA LEU A 47 12.50 2.52 -10.04
C LEU A 47 13.90 3.13 -10.02
N ALA A 48 13.99 4.42 -9.76
CA ALA A 48 15.28 5.12 -9.69
C ALA A 48 16.15 4.60 -8.52
N ARG A 49 15.53 4.11 -7.46
CA ARG A 49 16.23 3.57 -6.27
C ARG A 49 16.54 2.08 -6.35
N LEU A 50 15.89 1.34 -7.25
CA LEU A 50 16.15 -0.10 -7.42
C LEU A 50 17.55 -0.39 -7.99
N ALA A 51 18.03 0.43 -8.92
CA ALA A 51 19.33 0.24 -9.58
C ALA A 51 20.52 0.38 -8.62
N PRO A 52 20.59 1.41 -7.73
CA PRO A 52 21.63 1.51 -6.70
C PRO A 52 21.51 0.49 -5.58
N ARG A 53 20.42 -0.26 -5.48
CA ARG A 53 20.09 -1.17 -4.38
C ARG A 53 19.96 -0.50 -3.01
N ASP A 54 19.53 0.76 -3.01
CA ASP A 54 19.29 1.52 -1.77
C ASP A 54 18.02 1.13 -1.06
N VAL A 55 17.20 0.31 -1.72
CA VAL A 55 15.85 0.00 -1.31
C VAL A 55 15.64 -1.52 -1.32
N VAL A 56 14.96 -2.00 -0.30
CA VAL A 56 14.43 -3.37 -0.24
C VAL A 56 12.92 -3.30 -0.43
N VAL A 57 12.44 -3.90 -1.50
CA VAL A 57 10.99 -3.96 -1.78
C VAL A 57 10.40 -5.22 -1.17
N VAL A 58 9.32 -5.09 -0.42
CA VAL A 58 8.62 -6.22 0.19
C VAL A 58 7.17 -6.27 -0.29
N ASP A 59 6.77 -7.44 -0.71
CA ASP A 59 5.39 -7.76 -1.06
C ASP A 59 4.70 -8.36 0.17
N VAL A 60 3.73 -7.64 0.72
CA VAL A 60 3.04 -8.03 1.95
C VAL A 60 1.72 -8.76 1.71
N ARG A 61 1.43 -9.07 0.43
CA ARG A 61 0.29 -9.88 0.04
C ARG A 61 0.55 -11.37 0.37
N PRO A 62 -0.50 -12.21 0.35
CA PRO A 62 -0.32 -13.66 0.45
C PRO A 62 0.69 -14.21 -0.56
N ALA A 63 1.41 -15.26 -0.18
CA ALA A 63 2.49 -15.82 -0.99
C ALA A 63 2.03 -16.28 -2.38
N GLU A 64 0.79 -16.73 -2.51
CA GLU A 64 0.20 -17.16 -3.79
C GLU A 64 0.12 -15.97 -4.78
N GLU A 65 -0.25 -14.81 -4.28
CA GLU A 65 -0.32 -13.59 -5.11
C GLU A 65 1.07 -13.14 -5.56
N TYR A 66 2.07 -13.24 -4.68
CA TYR A 66 3.46 -12.99 -5.02
C TYR A 66 3.94 -13.89 -6.15
N ARG A 67 3.69 -15.19 -6.06
CA ARG A 67 4.07 -16.17 -7.09
C ARG A 67 3.41 -15.88 -8.43
N ALA A 68 2.16 -15.47 -8.42
CA ALA A 68 1.41 -15.12 -9.63
C ALA A 68 1.93 -13.85 -10.33
N GLY A 69 2.61 -12.98 -9.61
CA GLY A 69 3.22 -11.78 -10.15
C GLY A 69 3.64 -10.82 -9.06
N HIS A 70 4.83 -10.26 -9.17
CA HIS A 70 5.40 -9.32 -8.20
C HIS A 70 6.35 -8.33 -8.86
N VAL A 71 6.65 -7.25 -8.16
CA VAL A 71 7.67 -6.28 -8.58
C VAL A 71 9.02 -7.00 -8.63
N PRO A 72 9.81 -6.87 -9.72
CA PRO A 72 11.10 -7.53 -9.84
C PRO A 72 12.03 -7.22 -8.66
N GLY A 73 12.61 -8.26 -8.07
CA GLY A 73 13.50 -8.15 -6.92
C GLY A 73 12.79 -7.98 -5.57
N ALA A 74 11.48 -7.90 -5.53
CA ALA A 74 10.72 -7.85 -4.29
C ALA A 74 10.83 -9.18 -3.51
N ILE A 75 10.82 -9.06 -2.19
CA ILE A 75 10.82 -10.20 -1.27
C ILE A 75 9.38 -10.48 -0.86
N SER A 76 8.96 -11.74 -0.94
CA SER A 76 7.67 -12.16 -0.39
C SER A 76 7.71 -12.15 1.14
N LEU A 77 6.91 -11.30 1.74
CA LEU A 77 6.84 -11.14 3.19
C LEU A 77 5.40 -10.86 3.63
N PRO A 78 4.53 -11.88 3.56
CA PRO A 78 3.13 -11.72 3.93
C PRO A 78 2.97 -11.10 5.31
N LEU A 79 2.01 -10.19 5.45
CA LEU A 79 1.80 -9.41 6.68
C LEU A 79 1.77 -10.29 7.96
N PRO A 80 1.07 -11.45 8.01
CA PRO A 80 1.07 -12.30 9.20
C PRO A 80 2.44 -12.87 9.57
N GLU A 81 3.37 -12.94 8.62
CA GLU A 81 4.71 -13.47 8.83
C GLU A 81 5.76 -12.38 9.08
N LEU A 82 5.39 -11.13 8.88
CA LEU A 82 6.31 -9.99 8.89
C LEU A 82 7.17 -9.96 10.16
N GLU A 83 6.54 -9.99 11.33
CA GLU A 83 7.26 -9.87 12.61
C GLU A 83 8.26 -10.98 12.85
N ARG A 84 7.93 -12.21 12.44
CA ARG A 84 8.81 -13.37 12.60
C ARG A 84 10.02 -13.32 11.67
N ARG A 85 9.89 -12.61 10.55
CA ARG A 85 10.90 -12.62 9.47
C ARG A 85 11.71 -11.32 9.38
N LEU A 86 11.52 -10.40 10.31
CA LEU A 86 12.23 -9.10 10.35
C LEU A 86 13.76 -9.23 10.32
N ARG A 87 14.29 -10.32 10.84
CA ARG A 87 15.74 -10.58 10.86
C ARG A 87 16.36 -10.67 9.45
N ARG A 88 15.54 -10.90 8.43
CA ARG A 88 15.97 -10.96 7.03
C ARG A 88 16.14 -9.57 6.39
N LEU A 89 15.70 -8.53 7.08
CA LEU A 89 15.71 -7.17 6.58
C LEU A 89 16.86 -6.38 7.20
N SER A 90 17.53 -5.58 6.36
CA SER A 90 18.56 -4.65 6.84
C SER A 90 17.93 -3.39 7.41
N LYS A 91 18.41 -2.95 8.57
CA LYS A 91 17.99 -1.67 9.16
C LYS A 91 18.61 -0.46 8.46
N ASP A 92 19.65 -0.67 7.67
CA ASP A 92 20.34 0.40 6.94
C ASP A 92 19.67 0.74 5.62
N ALA A 93 18.87 -0.18 5.07
CA ALA A 93 18.12 0.04 3.83
C ALA A 93 16.75 0.68 4.09
N LEU A 94 16.27 1.44 3.11
CA LEU A 94 14.88 1.84 3.06
C LEU A 94 14.03 0.65 2.62
N ILE A 95 13.05 0.29 3.40
CA ILE A 95 12.10 -0.76 3.05
C ILE A 95 10.86 -0.14 2.42
N VAL A 96 10.50 -0.62 1.25
CA VAL A 96 9.27 -0.20 0.56
C VAL A 96 8.31 -1.37 0.51
N ALA A 97 7.19 -1.23 1.23
CA ALA A 97 6.13 -2.23 1.25
C ALA A 97 5.05 -1.89 0.22
N TYR A 98 4.57 -2.88 -0.51
CA TYR A 98 3.42 -2.72 -1.41
C TYR A 98 2.42 -3.86 -1.25
N CYS A 99 1.21 -3.62 -1.72
CA CYS A 99 0.12 -4.60 -1.72
C CYS A 99 -0.74 -4.51 -2.99
N ARG A 100 -2.04 -4.72 -2.88
CA ARG A 100 -2.96 -4.84 -4.03
C ARG A 100 -3.31 -3.52 -4.69
N GLY A 101 -3.16 -2.40 -3.99
CA GLY A 101 -3.53 -1.08 -4.53
C GLY A 101 -3.50 0.01 -3.47
N PRO A 102 -3.83 1.25 -3.87
CA PRO A 102 -3.73 2.41 -2.98
C PRO A 102 -4.67 2.37 -1.76
N TYR A 103 -5.74 1.59 -1.85
CA TYR A 103 -6.73 1.45 -0.76
C TYR A 103 -6.53 0.18 0.09
N CYS A 104 -5.53 -0.63 -0.23
CA CYS A 104 -5.21 -1.83 0.54
C CYS A 104 -4.52 -1.46 1.85
N LEU A 105 -4.99 -2.02 2.97
CA LEU A 105 -4.46 -1.72 4.30
C LEU A 105 -3.22 -2.53 4.68
N LEU A 106 -2.85 -3.56 3.91
CA LEU A 106 -1.71 -4.43 4.23
C LEU A 106 -0.38 -3.67 4.25
N ALA A 107 -0.11 -2.85 3.24
CA ALA A 107 1.13 -2.08 3.17
C ALA A 107 1.25 -1.02 4.28
N PRO A 108 0.22 -0.20 4.57
CA PRO A 108 0.25 0.70 5.71
C PRO A 108 0.48 0.00 7.05
N GLN A 109 -0.16 -1.14 7.28
CA GLN A 109 0.05 -1.93 8.50
C GLN A 109 1.47 -2.46 8.59
N ALA A 110 2.01 -2.97 7.47
CA ALA A 110 3.39 -3.43 7.41
C ALA A 110 4.39 -2.30 7.71
N VAL A 111 4.17 -1.12 7.15
CA VAL A 111 5.00 0.07 7.41
C VAL A 111 4.96 0.45 8.89
N ALA A 112 3.78 0.44 9.51
CA ALA A 112 3.63 0.73 10.94
C ALA A 112 4.41 -0.28 11.80
N ILE A 113 4.31 -1.57 11.50
CA ILE A 113 5.07 -2.62 12.20
C ILE A 113 6.58 -2.42 12.01
N LEU A 114 7.03 -2.24 10.78
CA LEU A 114 8.45 -2.03 10.46
C LEU A 114 9.03 -0.84 11.22
N ARG A 115 8.33 0.27 11.24
CA ARG A 115 8.77 1.48 11.96
C ARG A 115 8.79 1.29 13.47
N SER A 116 7.81 0.61 14.03
CA SER A 116 7.80 0.29 15.46
C SER A 116 8.98 -0.58 15.89
N ARG A 117 9.59 -1.29 14.94
CA ARG A 117 10.78 -2.13 15.15
C ARG A 117 12.09 -1.45 14.74
N GLY A 118 12.06 -0.15 14.44
CA GLY A 118 13.24 0.66 14.14
C GLY A 118 13.72 0.60 12.68
N PHE A 119 12.90 0.10 11.77
CA PHE A 119 13.20 0.12 10.33
C PHE A 119 12.76 1.43 9.68
N ARG A 120 13.51 1.86 8.68
CA ARG A 120 13.08 2.94 7.78
C ARG A 120 12.16 2.32 6.74
N ALA A 121 10.89 2.67 6.74
CA ALA A 121 9.90 2.08 5.86
C ALA A 121 8.95 3.11 5.27
N ARG A 122 8.60 2.91 4.00
CA ARG A 122 7.58 3.67 3.26
C ARG A 122 6.67 2.69 2.53
N ARG A 123 5.47 3.10 2.20
CA ARG A 123 4.60 2.31 1.31
C ARG A 123 4.76 2.77 -0.13
N LEU A 124 4.64 1.86 -1.08
CA LEU A 124 4.44 2.22 -2.48
C LEU A 124 3.04 2.86 -2.61
N GLU A 125 2.95 3.98 -3.31
CA GLU A 125 1.68 4.68 -3.54
C GLU A 125 0.67 3.80 -4.26
N ASP A 126 1.13 3.08 -5.26
CA ASP A 126 0.34 2.14 -6.06
C ASP A 126 0.46 0.70 -5.54
N GLY A 127 -0.37 -0.19 -6.09
CA GLY A 127 -0.20 -1.62 -5.96
C GLY A 127 0.33 -2.27 -7.25
N LEU A 128 0.38 -3.58 -7.28
CA LEU A 128 0.84 -4.33 -8.45
C LEU A 128 -0.03 -4.10 -9.70
N PRO A 129 -1.37 -4.01 -9.63
CA PRO A 129 -2.20 -3.72 -10.79
C PRO A 129 -1.84 -2.40 -11.48
N GLU A 130 -1.64 -1.33 -10.73
CA GLU A 130 -1.27 -0.02 -11.26
C GLU A 130 0.16 -0.04 -11.83
N TRP A 131 1.07 -0.75 -11.17
CA TRP A 131 2.42 -0.99 -11.65
C TRP A 131 2.42 -1.66 -13.03
N ARG A 132 1.64 -2.74 -13.17
CA ARG A 132 1.47 -3.47 -14.42
C ARG A 132 0.81 -2.62 -15.50
N ALA A 133 -0.26 -1.90 -15.16
CA ALA A 133 -0.98 -1.04 -16.09
C ALA A 133 -0.12 0.11 -16.63
N ALA A 134 0.87 0.56 -15.85
CA ALA A 134 1.84 1.56 -16.29
C ALA A 134 2.94 1.00 -17.21
N GLY A 135 2.92 -0.29 -17.52
CA GLY A 135 3.88 -0.94 -18.41
C GLY A 135 5.19 -1.35 -17.76
N TYR A 136 5.27 -1.31 -16.43
CA TYR A 136 6.48 -1.76 -15.73
C TYR A 136 6.57 -3.28 -15.65
N PRO A 137 7.80 -3.83 -15.61
CA PRO A 137 8.01 -5.26 -15.62
C PRO A 137 7.46 -5.93 -14.34
N VAL A 138 6.97 -7.15 -14.51
CA VAL A 138 6.47 -8.01 -13.43
C VAL A 138 7.19 -9.34 -13.53
N SER A 139 7.72 -9.80 -12.41
CA SER A 139 8.31 -11.14 -12.29
C SER A 139 7.25 -12.14 -11.83
N VAL A 140 7.40 -13.37 -12.26
CA VAL A 140 6.56 -14.52 -11.87
C VAL A 140 7.49 -15.61 -11.38
N GLU A 141 7.16 -16.26 -10.26
CA GLU A 141 7.88 -17.46 -9.87
C GLU A 141 7.50 -18.61 -10.77
N ALA A 142 8.52 -19.31 -11.27
CA ALA A 142 8.30 -20.54 -12.00
C ALA A 142 7.60 -21.56 -11.09
N ALA A 143 6.56 -22.22 -11.61
CA ALA A 143 5.95 -23.36 -10.91
C ALA A 143 7.01 -24.48 -10.74
N SER A 144 7.33 -24.75 -9.50
CA SER A 144 8.21 -25.86 -9.14
C SER A 144 7.40 -27.14 -8.94
#